data_84b352dce87e07282b3b120601762529
#
_entry.id   84b352dce87e07282b3b120601762529
#
_cell.length_a   1.000
_cell.length_b   1.000
_cell.length_c   1.000
_cell.angle_alpha   90.00
_cell.angle_beta   90.00
_cell.angle_gamma   90.00
#
_symmetry.space_group_name_H-M   'P 1'
#
loop_
_entity.id
_entity.type
_entity.pdbx_description
1 polymer ?
#
loop_
_entity_poly.entity_id
_entity_poly.type
_entity_poly.pdbx_seq_one_letter_code
_entity_poly.pdbx_strand_id
1 'polypeptide(L)'
;MRRFLLIAFPYAWLLALFLIPFAIVLKISLSDVALARPPYMPQFSWDEGIGAFLSQLDFENFVFLTTDDLYWKAYLSSLKIAAISTTITLLVGYPIAYAMARAPESWRPTLMMLIILPFWTSFLIRVYAWQGILSQEGYLNQVLLWLGLISTPLTILNTSTAVYIGVVYTYLPFMILPIYAALEKMDGSLIEAAEDLGCSRSSAFWLVTIPLSRPGIVAGCFLVF
;
A
#
# COMPACT_ATOMS: atom_id res chain seq x y z
N MET A 1 -12.00 -21.05 -32.94
CA MET A 1 -12.96 -21.55 -31.94
C MET A 1 -12.31 -22.21 -30.72
N ARG A 2 -11.43 -23.20 -30.89
CA ARG A 2 -10.81 -23.94 -29.75
C ARG A 2 -10.02 -23.05 -28.75
N ARG A 3 -9.28 -22.06 -29.25
CA ARG A 3 -8.55 -21.09 -28.38
C ARG A 3 -9.48 -20.18 -27.59
N PHE A 4 -10.61 -19.79 -28.16
CA PHE A 4 -11.61 -18.96 -27.48
C PHE A 4 -12.25 -19.70 -26.31
N LEU A 5 -12.60 -20.98 -26.49
CA LEU A 5 -13.16 -21.82 -25.42
C LEU A 5 -12.19 -22.04 -24.25
N LEU A 6 -10.88 -22.22 -24.57
CA LEU A 6 -9.85 -22.37 -23.54
C LEU A 6 -9.64 -21.11 -22.68
N ILE A 7 -9.86 -19.94 -23.28
CA ILE A 7 -9.74 -18.65 -22.59
C ILE A 7 -11.07 -18.28 -21.90
N ALA A 8 -12.21 -18.55 -22.55
CA ALA A 8 -13.53 -18.17 -22.06
C ALA A 8 -13.87 -18.80 -20.70
N PHE A 9 -13.49 -20.05 -20.46
CA PHE A 9 -13.81 -20.74 -19.22
C PHE A 9 -13.14 -20.12 -17.98
N PRO A 10 -11.80 -19.89 -17.93
CA PRO A 10 -11.16 -19.18 -16.81
C PRO A 10 -11.69 -17.76 -16.63
N TYR A 11 -11.94 -17.02 -17.73
CA TYR A 11 -12.48 -15.67 -17.66
C TYR A 11 -13.92 -15.64 -17.12
N ALA A 12 -14.77 -16.55 -17.57
CA ALA A 12 -16.15 -16.65 -17.06
C ALA A 12 -16.16 -16.98 -15.57
N TRP A 13 -15.27 -17.87 -15.14
CA TRP A 13 -15.12 -18.19 -13.72
C TRP A 13 -14.68 -16.98 -12.88
N LEU A 14 -13.63 -16.27 -13.31
CA LEU A 14 -13.16 -15.05 -12.65
C LEU A 14 -14.22 -13.96 -12.63
N LEU A 15 -14.93 -13.75 -13.74
CA LEU A 15 -16.01 -12.79 -13.82
C LEU A 15 -17.15 -13.14 -12.86
N ALA A 16 -17.56 -14.43 -12.79
CA ALA A 16 -18.59 -14.86 -11.86
C ALA A 16 -18.19 -14.62 -10.39
N LEU A 17 -16.95 -15.01 -10.01
CA LEU A 17 -16.43 -14.82 -8.67
C LEU A 17 -16.26 -13.34 -8.29
N PHE A 18 -16.02 -12.47 -9.26
CA PHE A 18 -15.90 -11.03 -9.04
C PHE A 18 -17.26 -10.32 -9.09
N LEU A 19 -18.08 -10.58 -10.15
CA LEU A 19 -19.32 -9.85 -10.38
C LEU A 19 -20.41 -10.18 -9.36
N ILE A 20 -20.49 -11.43 -8.87
CA ILE A 20 -21.53 -11.82 -7.90
C ILE A 20 -21.33 -11.04 -6.58
N PRO A 21 -20.15 -11.08 -5.90
CA PRO A 21 -19.93 -10.28 -4.71
C PRO A 21 -20.08 -8.76 -4.97
N PHE A 22 -19.60 -8.29 -6.12
CA PHE A 22 -19.72 -6.89 -6.49
C PHE A 22 -21.17 -6.45 -6.67
N ALA A 23 -22.00 -7.25 -7.32
CA ALA A 23 -23.45 -6.98 -7.45
C ALA A 23 -24.15 -6.96 -6.10
N ILE A 24 -23.76 -7.84 -5.16
CA ILE A 24 -24.28 -7.82 -3.78
C ILE A 24 -23.89 -6.51 -3.08
N VAL A 25 -22.64 -6.10 -3.16
CA VAL A 25 -22.17 -4.84 -2.57
C VAL A 25 -22.87 -3.63 -3.22
N LEU A 26 -22.99 -3.62 -4.55
CA LEU A 26 -23.71 -2.56 -5.27
C LEU A 26 -25.19 -2.48 -4.84
N LYS A 27 -25.87 -3.63 -4.69
CA LYS A 27 -27.23 -3.69 -4.17
C LYS A 27 -27.30 -3.08 -2.77
N ILE A 28 -26.40 -3.48 -1.86
CA ILE A 28 -26.40 -2.98 -0.47
C ILE A 28 -26.13 -1.47 -0.43
N SER A 29 -25.25 -0.96 -1.29
CA SER A 29 -24.94 0.47 -1.35
C SER A 29 -26.11 1.34 -1.83
N LEU A 30 -27.07 0.75 -2.55
CA LEU A 30 -28.31 1.38 -3.00
C LEU A 30 -29.53 1.04 -2.12
N SER A 31 -29.31 0.44 -0.96
CA SER A 31 -30.38 -0.03 -0.04
C SER A 31 -30.28 0.71 1.28
N ASP A 32 -31.43 0.93 1.93
CA ASP A 32 -31.50 1.56 3.24
C ASP A 32 -31.19 0.60 4.38
N VAL A 33 -30.71 1.15 5.48
CA VAL A 33 -30.47 0.40 6.71
C VAL A 33 -31.79 0.03 7.36
N ALA A 34 -32.01 -1.25 7.65
CA ALA A 34 -33.20 -1.74 8.30
C ALA A 34 -32.87 -2.58 9.54
N LEU A 35 -33.73 -2.50 10.56
CA LEU A 35 -33.67 -3.38 11.75
C LEU A 35 -34.27 -4.76 11.42
N ALA A 36 -33.68 -5.43 10.44
CA ALA A 36 -34.11 -6.74 9.93
C ALA A 36 -32.91 -7.66 9.75
N ARG A 37 -33.14 -8.90 9.35
CA ARG A 37 -32.11 -9.87 8.94
C ARG A 37 -32.40 -10.33 7.51
N PRO A 38 -31.58 -9.94 6.54
CA PRO A 38 -30.39 -9.08 6.59
C PRO A 38 -30.72 -7.60 6.91
N PRO A 39 -29.75 -6.80 7.42
CA PRO A 39 -30.01 -5.45 7.97
C PRO A 39 -30.09 -4.36 6.89
N TYR A 40 -30.74 -4.63 5.76
CA TYR A 40 -30.97 -3.70 4.65
C TYR A 40 -32.27 -3.99 3.91
N MET A 41 -32.90 -2.99 3.37
CA MET A 41 -34.08 -3.05 2.49
C MET A 41 -33.85 -2.20 1.24
N PRO A 42 -34.39 -2.55 0.06
CA PRO A 42 -35.31 -3.66 -0.19
C PRO A 42 -34.62 -5.04 -0.24
N GLN A 43 -35.37 -6.06 0.15
CA GLN A 43 -35.00 -7.45 -0.12
C GLN A 43 -35.70 -7.92 -1.39
N PHE A 44 -34.98 -8.65 -2.24
CA PHE A 44 -35.57 -9.21 -3.44
C PHE A 44 -36.57 -10.33 -3.05
N SER A 45 -37.85 -10.16 -3.45
CA SER A 45 -38.88 -11.20 -3.36
C SER A 45 -39.37 -11.54 -4.77
N TRP A 46 -39.60 -12.85 -5.01
CA TRP A 46 -40.11 -13.30 -6.29
C TRP A 46 -41.55 -12.86 -6.54
N ASP A 47 -42.29 -12.59 -5.49
CA ASP A 47 -43.71 -12.21 -5.52
C ASP A 47 -43.92 -10.76 -6.00
N GLU A 48 -42.99 -9.85 -5.68
CA GLU A 48 -43.07 -8.43 -6.04
C GLU A 48 -42.44 -8.13 -7.40
N GLY A 49 -41.57 -9.03 -7.87
CA GLY A 49 -40.90 -8.89 -9.16
C GLY A 49 -39.72 -7.91 -9.16
N ILE A 50 -38.91 -7.98 -10.23
CA ILE A 50 -37.68 -7.17 -10.38
C ILE A 50 -38.00 -5.67 -10.47
N GLY A 51 -39.11 -5.28 -11.08
CA GLY A 51 -39.48 -3.88 -11.26
C GLY A 51 -39.76 -3.14 -9.95
N ALA A 52 -40.51 -3.77 -9.03
CA ALA A 52 -40.78 -3.21 -7.71
C ALA A 52 -39.50 -3.10 -6.88
N PHE A 53 -38.64 -4.11 -6.97
CA PHE A 53 -37.35 -4.11 -6.29
C PHE A 53 -36.44 -2.96 -6.79
N LEU A 54 -36.33 -2.75 -8.09
CA LEU A 54 -35.48 -1.70 -8.65
C LEU A 54 -35.99 -0.28 -8.35
N SER A 55 -37.31 -0.10 -8.24
CA SER A 55 -37.89 1.21 -7.91
C SER A 55 -37.68 1.62 -6.43
N GLN A 56 -37.34 0.71 -5.58
CA GLN A 56 -37.05 0.97 -4.16
C GLN A 56 -35.57 1.21 -3.87
N LEU A 57 -34.69 1.02 -4.87
CA LEU A 57 -33.27 1.35 -4.76
C LEU A 57 -33.08 2.85 -4.97
N ASP A 58 -32.32 3.49 -4.10
CA ASP A 58 -32.06 4.91 -4.20
C ASP A 58 -30.57 5.25 -4.07
N PHE A 59 -30.23 6.54 -4.19
CA PHE A 59 -28.89 7.07 -4.08
C PHE A 59 -28.67 7.85 -2.77
N GLU A 60 -29.55 7.72 -1.78
CA GLU A 60 -29.49 8.52 -0.56
C GLU A 60 -28.16 8.32 0.18
N ASN A 61 -27.64 7.09 0.24
CA ASN A 61 -26.32 6.81 0.82
C ASN A 61 -25.20 7.57 0.13
N PHE A 62 -25.26 7.74 -1.21
CA PHE A 62 -24.24 8.49 -1.96
C PHE A 62 -24.40 10.01 -1.75
N VAL A 63 -25.64 10.50 -1.65
CA VAL A 63 -25.91 11.90 -1.29
C VAL A 63 -25.40 12.19 0.11
N PHE A 64 -25.65 11.29 1.07
CA PHE A 64 -25.14 11.41 2.44
C PHE A 64 -23.61 11.49 2.50
N LEU A 65 -22.92 10.63 1.75
CA LEU A 65 -21.45 10.68 1.64
C LEU A 65 -20.92 12.03 1.12
N THR A 66 -21.67 12.71 0.27
CA THR A 66 -21.25 14.00 -0.30
C THR A 66 -21.65 15.20 0.55
N THR A 67 -22.67 15.07 1.38
CA THR A 67 -23.22 16.18 2.20
C THR A 67 -22.59 16.24 3.60
N ASP A 68 -22.11 15.11 4.14
CA ASP A 68 -21.51 15.07 5.47
C ASP A 68 -20.01 15.38 5.39
N ASP A 69 -19.62 16.48 6.01
CA ASP A 69 -18.24 16.95 6.15
C ASP A 69 -17.29 15.91 6.76
N LEU A 70 -17.80 14.97 7.56
CA LEU A 70 -17.00 13.93 8.21
C LEU A 70 -16.31 13.04 7.18
N TYR A 71 -17.04 12.62 6.14
CA TYR A 71 -16.50 11.75 5.08
C TYR A 71 -15.44 12.46 4.25
N TRP A 72 -15.66 13.74 3.93
CA TRP A 72 -14.66 14.54 3.22
C TRP A 72 -13.38 14.73 4.03
N LYS A 73 -13.51 15.03 5.32
CA LYS A 73 -12.37 15.16 6.22
C LYS A 73 -11.61 13.83 6.37
N ALA A 74 -12.34 12.71 6.51
CA ALA A 74 -11.75 11.37 6.59
C ALA A 74 -11.01 11.01 5.28
N TYR A 75 -11.61 11.27 4.13
CA TYR A 75 -11.02 11.01 2.82
C TYR A 75 -9.73 11.83 2.61
N LEU A 76 -9.78 13.13 2.86
CA LEU A 76 -8.60 14.01 2.75
C LEU A 76 -7.51 13.62 3.74
N SER A 77 -7.87 13.22 4.96
CA SER A 77 -6.92 12.70 5.95
C SER A 77 -6.25 11.43 5.47
N SER A 78 -7.00 10.50 4.87
CA SER A 78 -6.46 9.26 4.30
C SER A 78 -5.50 9.54 3.15
N LEU A 79 -5.84 10.44 2.23
CA LEU A 79 -4.95 10.87 1.15
C LEU A 79 -3.67 11.50 1.67
N LYS A 80 -3.77 12.34 2.71
CA LYS A 80 -2.60 12.95 3.36
C LYS A 80 -1.70 11.89 3.98
N ILE A 81 -2.27 10.92 4.70
CA ILE A 81 -1.51 9.82 5.30
C ILE A 81 -0.83 8.99 4.21
N ALA A 82 -1.55 8.62 3.14
CA ALA A 82 -1.01 7.87 2.03
C ALA A 82 0.15 8.60 1.35
N ALA A 83 -0.01 9.90 1.02
CA ALA A 83 1.02 10.69 0.37
C ALA A 83 2.29 10.83 1.23
N ILE A 84 2.14 11.14 2.52
CA ILE A 84 3.27 11.27 3.45
C ILE A 84 3.97 9.91 3.63
N SER A 85 3.21 8.84 3.86
CA SER A 85 3.77 7.49 4.02
C SER A 85 4.52 7.03 2.78
N THR A 86 3.95 7.25 1.58
CA THR A 86 4.60 6.91 0.31
C THR A 86 5.90 7.67 0.14
N THR A 87 5.91 8.97 0.45
CA THR A 87 7.12 9.79 0.38
C THR A 87 8.20 9.30 1.33
N ILE A 88 7.85 9.02 2.59
CA ILE A 88 8.80 8.48 3.57
C ILE A 88 9.30 7.11 3.14
N THR A 89 8.39 6.24 2.66
CA THR A 89 8.75 4.88 2.19
C THR A 89 9.68 4.96 0.98
N LEU A 90 9.50 5.93 0.08
CA LEU A 90 10.39 6.16 -1.05
C LEU A 90 11.78 6.64 -0.58
N LEU A 91 11.81 7.61 0.34
CA LEU A 91 13.07 8.15 0.87
C LEU A 91 13.90 7.10 1.59
N VAL A 92 13.27 6.16 2.28
CA VAL A 92 13.94 5.03 2.96
C VAL A 92 14.21 3.89 1.98
N GLY A 93 13.24 3.54 1.15
CA GLY A 93 13.28 2.39 0.25
C GLY A 93 14.26 2.56 -0.91
N TYR A 94 14.36 3.77 -1.48
CA TYR A 94 15.25 4.01 -2.62
C TYR A 94 16.73 3.77 -2.28
N PRO A 95 17.31 4.32 -1.19
CA PRO A 95 18.68 4.01 -0.79
C PRO A 95 18.91 2.52 -0.55
N ILE A 96 17.96 1.82 0.05
CA ILE A 96 18.06 0.37 0.30
C ILE A 96 18.07 -0.39 -1.04
N ALA A 97 17.14 -0.09 -1.95
CA ALA A 97 17.08 -0.69 -3.28
C ALA A 97 18.36 -0.43 -4.09
N TYR A 98 18.90 0.79 -4.00
CA TYR A 98 20.14 1.17 -4.65
C TYR A 98 21.34 0.41 -4.08
N ALA A 99 21.46 0.30 -2.75
CA ALA A 99 22.51 -0.48 -2.10
C ALA A 99 22.43 -1.97 -2.47
N MET A 100 21.20 -2.54 -2.54
CA MET A 100 20.99 -3.91 -2.99
C MET A 100 21.44 -4.15 -4.44
N ALA A 101 21.08 -3.24 -5.35
CA ALA A 101 21.44 -3.34 -6.76
C ALA A 101 22.96 -3.22 -6.99
N ARG A 102 23.66 -2.49 -6.12
CA ARG A 102 25.13 -2.33 -6.15
C ARG A 102 25.88 -3.39 -5.34
N ALA A 103 25.17 -4.22 -4.58
CA ALA A 103 25.79 -5.30 -3.82
C ALA A 103 26.39 -6.37 -4.75
N PRO A 104 27.44 -7.10 -4.31
CA PRO A 104 27.95 -8.25 -5.04
C PRO A 104 26.84 -9.26 -5.35
N GLU A 105 26.90 -9.89 -6.53
CA GLU A 105 25.86 -10.83 -6.99
C GLU A 105 25.55 -11.94 -5.98
N SER A 106 26.57 -12.42 -5.27
CA SER A 106 26.43 -13.45 -4.24
C SER A 106 25.57 -13.02 -3.05
N TRP A 107 25.46 -11.71 -2.76
CA TRP A 107 24.69 -11.18 -1.64
C TRP A 107 23.26 -10.78 -2.01
N ARG A 108 22.97 -10.50 -3.28
CA ARG A 108 21.66 -10.03 -3.73
C ARG A 108 20.50 -10.95 -3.35
N PRO A 109 20.60 -12.30 -3.52
CA PRO A 109 19.53 -13.19 -3.09
C PRO A 109 19.26 -13.14 -1.59
N THR A 110 20.32 -13.05 -0.78
CA THR A 110 20.20 -12.96 0.69
C THR A 110 19.54 -11.64 1.11
N LEU A 111 19.94 -10.51 0.49
CA LEU A 111 19.34 -9.21 0.76
C LEU A 111 17.86 -9.18 0.36
N MET A 112 17.51 -9.77 -0.81
CA MET A 112 16.12 -9.90 -1.25
C MET A 112 15.29 -10.73 -0.27
N MET A 113 15.84 -11.85 0.21
CA MET A 113 15.19 -12.68 1.22
C MET A 113 14.94 -11.89 2.51
N LEU A 114 15.92 -11.11 2.98
CA LEU A 114 15.77 -10.28 4.19
C LEU A 114 14.68 -9.23 4.07
N ILE A 115 14.48 -8.63 2.88
CA ILE A 115 13.41 -7.66 2.64
C ILE A 115 12.03 -8.35 2.67
N ILE A 116 11.94 -9.59 2.17
CA ILE A 116 10.68 -10.34 2.09
C ILE A 116 10.35 -11.05 3.43
N LEU A 117 11.34 -11.37 4.23
CA LEU A 117 11.21 -12.13 5.47
C LEU A 117 10.10 -11.62 6.42
N PRO A 118 9.89 -10.29 6.60
CA PRO A 118 8.79 -9.79 7.43
C PRO A 118 7.39 -10.26 6.99
N PHE A 119 7.20 -10.60 5.71
CA PHE A 119 5.90 -11.10 5.23
C PHE A 119 5.57 -12.53 5.69
N TRP A 120 6.57 -13.31 6.08
CA TRP A 120 6.36 -14.67 6.58
C TRP A 120 5.82 -14.69 8.00
N THR A 121 5.89 -13.56 8.71
CA THR A 121 5.29 -13.42 10.03
C THR A 121 3.84 -12.96 9.93
N SER A 122 2.99 -13.42 10.87
CA SER A 122 1.60 -12.97 10.95
C SER A 122 1.50 -11.45 11.08
N PHE A 123 0.56 -10.85 10.35
CA PHE A 123 0.26 -9.42 10.44
C PHE A 123 -0.05 -8.99 11.89
N LEU A 124 -0.87 -9.76 12.61
CA LEU A 124 -1.23 -9.45 13.99
C LEU A 124 -0.02 -9.44 14.93
N ILE A 125 0.89 -10.42 14.80
CA ILE A 125 2.10 -10.48 15.61
C ILE A 125 2.95 -9.22 15.38
N ARG A 126 3.07 -8.77 14.14
CA ARG A 126 3.80 -7.53 13.81
C ARG A 126 3.15 -6.29 14.42
N VAL A 127 1.81 -6.19 14.37
CA VAL A 127 1.08 -5.07 14.99
C VAL A 127 1.28 -5.05 16.50
N TYR A 128 1.16 -6.19 17.18
CA TYR A 128 1.40 -6.28 18.63
C TYR A 128 2.87 -5.98 18.99
N ALA A 129 3.82 -6.43 18.18
CA ALA A 129 5.22 -6.09 18.38
C ALA A 129 5.46 -4.56 18.31
N TRP A 130 4.89 -3.89 17.30
CA TRP A 130 4.96 -2.43 17.19
C TRP A 130 4.25 -1.72 18.35
N GLN A 131 3.08 -2.21 18.79
CA GLN A 131 2.42 -1.67 19.98
C GLN A 131 3.31 -1.78 21.22
N GLY A 132 3.96 -2.92 21.44
CA GLY A 132 4.90 -3.10 22.55
C GLY A 132 6.14 -2.20 22.45
N ILE A 133 6.68 -1.99 21.23
CA ILE A 133 7.86 -1.13 21.00
C ILE A 133 7.51 0.35 21.21
N LEU A 134 6.35 0.81 20.70
CA LEU A 134 5.95 2.22 20.68
C LEU A 134 5.16 2.67 21.93
N SER A 135 4.85 1.75 22.86
CA SER A 135 4.17 2.10 24.11
C SER A 135 5.03 3.03 24.98
N GLN A 136 4.40 3.72 25.93
CA GLN A 136 5.14 4.63 26.83
C GLN A 136 6.22 3.91 27.64
N GLU A 137 5.94 2.69 28.08
CA GLU A 137 6.89 1.81 28.78
C GLU A 137 7.66 0.88 27.81
N GLY A 138 7.52 1.12 26.50
CA GLY A 138 8.06 0.29 25.45
C GLY A 138 9.58 0.43 25.27
N TYR A 139 10.13 -0.54 24.56
CA TYR A 139 11.58 -0.62 24.32
C TYR A 139 12.16 0.66 23.71
N LEU A 140 11.44 1.32 22.80
CA LEU A 140 11.91 2.56 22.17
C LEU A 140 12.15 3.65 23.23
N ASN A 141 11.17 3.91 24.10
CA ASN A 141 11.31 4.89 25.16
C ASN A 141 12.41 4.52 26.18
N GLN A 142 12.51 3.24 26.54
CA GLN A 142 13.59 2.78 27.44
C GLN A 142 14.98 3.04 26.86
N VAL A 143 15.18 2.76 25.56
CA VAL A 143 16.47 3.02 24.89
C VAL A 143 16.76 4.51 24.81
N LEU A 144 15.75 5.34 24.44
CA LEU A 144 15.92 6.79 24.34
C LEU A 144 16.22 7.45 25.70
N LEU A 145 15.58 6.99 26.77
CA LEU A 145 15.87 7.43 28.14
C LEU A 145 17.27 7.01 28.58
N TRP A 146 17.66 5.77 28.31
CA TRP A 146 19.00 5.26 28.66
C TRP A 146 20.12 6.01 27.93
N LEU A 147 19.90 6.39 26.66
CA LEU A 147 20.82 7.22 25.87
C LEU A 147 20.82 8.70 26.31
N GLY A 148 19.92 9.12 27.20
CA GLY A 148 19.79 10.51 27.63
C GLY A 148 19.25 11.45 26.54
N LEU A 149 18.64 10.91 25.47
CA LEU A 149 18.08 11.69 24.37
C LEU A 149 16.74 12.33 24.72
N ILE A 150 16.02 11.78 25.67
CA ILE A 150 14.75 12.30 26.20
C ILE A 150 14.76 12.27 27.73
N SER A 151 14.03 13.18 28.35
CA SER A 151 13.85 13.26 29.80
C SER A 151 12.56 12.62 30.31
N THR A 152 11.55 12.52 29.42
CA THR A 152 10.25 11.90 29.70
C THR A 152 9.84 10.97 28.57
N PRO A 153 9.10 9.88 28.84
CA PRO A 153 8.63 8.97 27.81
C PRO A 153 7.75 9.69 26.78
N LEU A 154 8.01 9.41 25.50
CA LEU A 154 7.22 9.94 24.38
C LEU A 154 5.90 9.16 24.24
N THR A 155 4.80 9.88 24.07
CA THR A 155 3.50 9.30 23.71
C THR A 155 3.42 9.13 22.21
N ILE A 156 3.94 8.03 21.66
CA ILE A 156 3.95 7.75 20.21
C ILE A 156 2.73 6.92 19.83
N LEU A 157 2.38 5.93 20.63
CA LEU A 157 1.23 5.06 20.39
C LEU A 157 -0.06 5.89 20.31
N ASN A 158 -0.97 5.53 19.42
CA ASN A 158 -2.23 6.24 19.12
C ASN A 158 -2.05 7.66 18.52
N THR A 159 -0.88 7.95 17.93
CA THR A 159 -0.64 9.18 17.17
C THR A 159 -0.48 8.91 15.68
N SER A 160 -0.57 9.97 14.86
CA SER A 160 -0.27 9.88 13.43
C SER A 160 1.15 9.37 13.16
N THR A 161 2.10 9.63 14.05
CA THR A 161 3.48 9.15 13.94
C THR A 161 3.56 7.63 14.00
N ALA A 162 2.81 7.01 14.92
CA ALA A 162 2.74 5.54 14.99
C ALA A 162 2.15 4.94 13.70
N VAL A 163 1.13 5.60 13.13
CA VAL A 163 0.53 5.18 11.85
C VAL A 163 1.58 5.25 10.73
N TYR A 164 2.33 6.34 10.61
CA TYR A 164 3.39 6.46 9.59
C TYR A 164 4.46 5.38 9.76
N ILE A 165 4.94 5.13 10.97
CA ILE A 165 5.93 4.08 11.24
C ILE A 165 5.40 2.71 10.80
N GLY A 166 4.15 2.37 11.20
CA GLY A 166 3.52 1.10 10.86
C GLY A 166 3.31 0.90 9.37
N VAL A 167 2.83 1.95 8.67
CA VAL A 167 2.61 1.93 7.22
C VAL A 167 3.95 1.80 6.48
N VAL A 168 4.94 2.66 6.80
CA VAL A 168 6.26 2.62 6.16
C VAL A 168 6.89 1.23 6.32
N TYR A 169 6.93 0.68 7.52
CA TYR A 169 7.46 -0.66 7.76
C TYR A 169 6.74 -1.73 6.95
N THR A 170 5.41 -1.69 6.93
CA THR A 170 4.59 -2.70 6.27
C THR A 170 4.75 -2.66 4.75
N TYR A 171 4.81 -1.47 4.16
CA TYR A 171 4.85 -1.30 2.71
C TYR A 171 6.26 -1.11 2.12
N LEU A 172 7.29 -1.05 2.97
CA LEU A 172 8.68 -0.89 2.54
C LEU A 172 9.12 -1.90 1.46
N PRO A 173 8.84 -3.20 1.56
CA PRO A 173 9.18 -4.16 0.50
C PRO A 173 8.48 -3.89 -0.84
N PHE A 174 7.24 -3.41 -0.83
CA PHE A 174 6.52 -3.05 -2.06
C PHE A 174 7.13 -1.85 -2.78
N MET A 175 7.82 -0.97 -2.05
CA MET A 175 8.61 0.12 -2.64
C MET A 175 9.95 -0.38 -3.15
N ILE A 176 10.67 -1.18 -2.34
CA ILE A 176 12.04 -1.61 -2.65
C ILE A 176 12.08 -2.52 -3.88
N LEU A 177 11.20 -3.52 -3.97
CA LEU A 177 11.29 -4.55 -5.02
C LEU A 177 11.15 -4.02 -6.44
N PRO A 178 10.19 -3.14 -6.79
CA PRO A 178 10.11 -2.57 -8.13
C PRO A 178 11.31 -1.66 -8.47
N ILE A 179 11.78 -0.88 -7.48
CA ILE A 179 12.95 -0.01 -7.66
C ILE A 179 14.20 -0.85 -7.88
N TYR A 180 14.40 -1.88 -7.06
CA TYR A 180 15.50 -2.82 -7.21
C TYR A 180 15.49 -3.48 -8.59
N ALA A 181 14.34 -3.98 -9.04
CA ALA A 181 14.21 -4.62 -10.35
C ALA A 181 14.50 -3.67 -11.53
N ALA A 182 14.23 -2.38 -11.38
CA ALA A 182 14.59 -1.37 -12.37
C ALA A 182 16.09 -1.07 -12.34
N LEU A 183 16.68 -0.96 -11.15
CA LEU A 183 18.10 -0.66 -10.97
C LEU A 183 19.00 -1.85 -11.34
N GLU A 184 18.58 -3.09 -11.09
CA GLU A 184 19.32 -4.30 -11.43
C GLU A 184 19.47 -4.49 -12.94
N LYS A 185 18.46 -4.07 -13.72
CA LYS A 185 18.48 -4.14 -15.18
C LYS A 185 19.29 -3.03 -15.84
N MET A 186 19.73 -2.04 -15.07
CA MET A 186 20.47 -0.91 -15.60
C MET A 186 21.92 -1.33 -15.91
N ASP A 187 22.34 -1.08 -17.15
CA ASP A 187 23.73 -1.33 -17.56
C ASP A 187 24.66 -0.35 -16.84
N GLY A 188 25.66 -0.89 -16.12
CA GLY A 188 26.69 -0.12 -15.42
C GLY A 188 27.51 0.77 -16.34
N SER A 189 27.69 0.38 -17.60
CA SER A 189 28.44 1.14 -18.62
C SER A 189 27.86 2.55 -18.85
N LEU A 190 26.56 2.75 -18.61
CA LEU A 190 25.95 4.08 -18.74
C LEU A 190 26.46 5.08 -17.70
N ILE A 191 26.82 4.59 -16.51
CA ILE A 191 27.36 5.42 -15.45
C ILE A 191 28.85 5.71 -15.75
N GLU A 192 29.58 4.69 -16.20
CA GLU A 192 30.98 4.85 -16.62
C GLU A 192 31.10 5.85 -17.78
N ALA A 193 30.24 5.75 -18.79
CA ALA A 193 30.18 6.70 -19.88
C ALA A 193 29.87 8.15 -19.44
N ALA A 194 29.00 8.31 -18.45
CA ALA A 194 28.72 9.63 -17.87
C ALA A 194 29.91 10.18 -17.10
N GLU A 195 30.66 9.33 -16.38
CA GLU A 195 31.87 9.71 -15.67
C GLU A 195 33.00 10.07 -16.69
N ASP A 196 33.14 9.34 -17.78
CA ASP A 196 34.08 9.63 -18.87
C ASP A 196 33.79 10.97 -19.56
N LEU A 197 32.53 11.36 -19.62
CA LEU A 197 32.10 12.69 -20.12
C LEU A 197 32.27 13.82 -19.08
N GLY A 198 32.92 13.53 -17.94
CA GLY A 198 33.25 14.51 -16.92
C GLY A 198 32.17 14.71 -15.85
N CYS A 199 31.12 13.86 -15.80
CA CYS A 199 30.16 13.92 -14.74
C CYS A 199 30.76 13.39 -13.43
N SER A 200 30.51 14.09 -12.32
CA SER A 200 30.80 13.55 -11.00
C SER A 200 29.85 12.38 -10.68
N ARG A 201 30.25 11.49 -9.77
CA ARG A 201 29.37 10.37 -9.31
C ARG A 201 28.00 10.83 -8.83
N SER A 202 27.96 11.97 -8.14
CA SER A 202 26.71 12.57 -7.68
C SER A 202 25.86 13.06 -8.86
N SER A 203 26.47 13.68 -9.87
CA SER A 203 25.78 14.14 -11.10
C SER A 203 25.26 12.93 -11.91
N ALA A 204 26.06 11.88 -12.07
CA ALA A 204 25.65 10.64 -12.73
C ALA A 204 24.48 9.95 -12.02
N PHE A 205 24.45 9.99 -10.69
CA PHE A 205 23.30 9.49 -9.91
C PHE A 205 22.00 10.24 -10.27
N TRP A 206 22.00 11.56 -10.26
CA TRP A 206 20.81 12.36 -10.52
C TRP A 206 20.41 12.40 -12.00
N LEU A 207 21.39 12.41 -12.93
CA LEU A 207 21.13 12.57 -14.36
C LEU A 207 20.94 11.24 -15.10
N VAL A 208 21.46 10.13 -14.58
CA VAL A 208 21.38 8.82 -15.22
C VAL A 208 20.57 7.84 -14.36
N THR A 209 20.99 7.60 -13.10
CA THR A 209 20.40 6.55 -12.27
C THR A 209 18.93 6.84 -11.92
N ILE A 210 18.61 8.04 -11.43
CA ILE A 210 17.24 8.41 -11.07
C ILE A 210 16.30 8.37 -12.29
N PRO A 211 16.62 8.98 -13.44
CA PRO A 211 15.75 8.90 -14.62
C PRO A 211 15.53 7.49 -15.14
N LEU A 212 16.55 6.65 -15.16
CA LEU A 212 16.42 5.26 -15.62
C LEU A 212 15.64 4.38 -14.63
N SER A 213 15.65 4.70 -13.34
CA SER A 213 14.89 4.00 -12.31
C SER A 213 13.44 4.51 -12.16
N ARG A 214 13.03 5.56 -12.88
CA ARG A 214 11.66 6.13 -12.82
C ARG A 214 10.53 5.08 -12.93
N PRO A 215 10.58 4.10 -13.86
CA PRO A 215 9.52 3.10 -13.93
C PRO A 215 9.36 2.32 -12.63
N GLY A 216 10.48 1.96 -11.97
CA GLY A 216 10.47 1.30 -10.67
C GLY A 216 9.95 2.21 -9.55
N ILE A 217 10.34 3.48 -9.53
CA ILE A 217 9.86 4.48 -8.56
C ILE A 217 8.35 4.66 -8.69
N VAL A 218 7.85 4.86 -9.91
CA VAL A 218 6.43 5.05 -10.17
C VAL A 218 5.64 3.81 -9.76
N ALA A 219 6.09 2.61 -10.14
CA ALA A 219 5.45 1.36 -9.75
C ALA A 219 5.43 1.17 -8.22
N GLY A 220 6.55 1.43 -7.54
CA GLY A 220 6.63 1.38 -6.08
C GLY A 220 5.69 2.39 -5.40
N CYS A 221 5.64 3.62 -5.90
CA CYS A 221 4.74 4.65 -5.38
C CYS A 221 3.26 4.24 -5.53
N PHE A 222 2.87 3.68 -6.69
CA PHE A 222 1.49 3.19 -6.89
C PHE A 222 1.13 2.01 -6.00
N LEU A 223 2.09 1.15 -5.66
CA LEU A 223 1.84 0.00 -4.78
C LEU A 223 1.71 0.40 -3.31
N VAL A 224 2.33 1.52 -2.92
CA VAL A 224 2.35 1.99 -1.52
C VAL A 224 1.24 3.01 -1.23
N PHE A 225 0.90 3.85 -2.21
CA PHE A 225 -0.16 4.84 -2.11
C PHE A 225 -1.56 4.18 -2.09
#